data_4ee9b353069d8dc93efebe375e82030f
#
_entry.id   4ee9b353069d8dc93efebe375e82030f
#
_cell.length_a   1.000
_cell.length_b   1.000
_cell.length_c   1.000
_cell.angle_alpha   90.00
_cell.angle_beta   90.00
_cell.angle_gamma   90.00
#
_symmetry.space_group_name_H-M   'P 1'
#
loop_
_entity.id
_entity.type
_entity.pdbx_description
1 polymer ?
#
loop_
_entity_poly.entity_id
_entity_poly.type
_entity_poly.pdbx_seq_one_letter_code
_entity_poly.pdbx_strand_id
1 'polypeptide(L)'
;MSDLGNKEIFAKNLKYYMELNQKDRNDLARDLELPYTTITSWYNGEFYPRIDKIQLLANYFGIQKADLVEEKKAKIMPNRIPVLGRIPAGIPVEMVQDVIDYEDISEDMLRGGKEYFALKVNGDSMYPEYLNGDVLIVLKQNDCESGQDCVVAVNGDDATFKRVYKLNGGITLQPLNNSFMPTFYSNQDIASKPVRILGVVK
;
A
#
# COMPACT_ATOMS: atom_id res chain seq x y z
N MET A 1 -22.63 -18.99 -15.57
CA MET A 1 -23.40 -18.79 -14.32
C MET A 1 -23.05 -17.41 -13.83
N SER A 2 -24.01 -16.50 -13.79
CA SER A 2 -23.81 -15.13 -13.35
C SER A 2 -23.46 -15.14 -11.86
N ASP A 3 -22.27 -14.66 -11.54
CA ASP A 3 -21.80 -14.45 -10.18
C ASP A 3 -22.65 -13.33 -9.56
N LEU A 4 -23.73 -13.72 -8.90
CA LEU A 4 -24.68 -12.82 -8.24
C LEU A 4 -24.04 -12.27 -6.96
N GLY A 5 -23.22 -11.22 -7.13
CA GLY A 5 -22.65 -10.43 -6.04
C GLY A 5 -21.52 -11.14 -5.28
N ASN A 6 -20.33 -10.60 -5.36
CA ASN A 6 -19.19 -11.12 -4.60
C ASN A 6 -19.37 -10.79 -3.11
N LYS A 7 -19.82 -11.78 -2.31
CA LYS A 7 -20.06 -11.62 -0.87
C LYS A 7 -18.81 -11.26 -0.08
N GLU A 8 -17.64 -11.64 -0.56
CA GLU A 8 -16.35 -11.33 0.06
C GLU A 8 -16.00 -9.85 -0.14
N ILE A 9 -16.21 -9.34 -1.36
CA ILE A 9 -16.03 -7.90 -1.67
C ILE A 9 -17.00 -7.07 -0.84
N PHE A 10 -18.28 -7.49 -0.79
CA PHE A 10 -19.28 -6.79 0.01
C PHE A 10 -18.89 -6.76 1.50
N ALA A 11 -18.50 -7.90 2.09
CA ALA A 11 -18.10 -7.98 3.49
C ALA A 11 -16.88 -7.10 3.79
N LYS A 12 -15.89 -7.10 2.90
CA LYS A 12 -14.70 -6.24 3.00
C LYS A 12 -15.08 -4.76 3.00
N ASN A 13 -15.92 -4.34 2.05
CA ASN A 13 -16.37 -2.96 1.95
C ASN A 13 -17.25 -2.56 3.13
N LEU A 14 -18.13 -3.45 3.62
CA LEU A 14 -18.96 -3.20 4.80
C LEU A 14 -18.08 -2.95 6.03
N LYS A 15 -17.08 -3.78 6.30
CA LYS A 15 -16.11 -3.60 7.38
C LYS A 15 -15.43 -2.24 7.31
N TYR A 16 -14.94 -1.88 6.14
CA TYR A 16 -14.27 -0.60 5.90
C TYR A 16 -15.17 0.59 6.25
N TYR A 17 -16.44 0.61 5.79
CA TYR A 17 -17.34 1.73 6.09
C TYR A 17 -17.80 1.75 7.54
N MET A 18 -17.89 0.60 8.20
CA MET A 18 -18.14 0.53 9.64
C MET A 18 -16.99 1.16 10.44
N GLU A 19 -15.75 0.82 10.12
CA GLU A 19 -14.55 1.40 10.76
C GLU A 19 -14.46 2.91 10.51
N LEU A 20 -14.63 3.34 9.25
CA LEU A 20 -14.58 4.75 8.87
C LEU A 20 -15.61 5.61 9.64
N ASN A 21 -16.79 5.06 9.93
CA ASN A 21 -17.85 5.72 10.65
C ASN A 21 -17.87 5.39 12.16
N GLN A 22 -16.86 4.69 12.67
CA GLN A 22 -16.75 4.26 14.06
C GLN A 22 -18.01 3.54 14.57
N LYS A 23 -18.58 2.67 13.71
CA LYS A 23 -19.79 1.89 13.99
C LYS A 23 -19.47 0.42 14.16
N ASP A 24 -20.04 -0.19 15.17
CA ASP A 24 -19.98 -1.64 15.34
C ASP A 24 -21.23 -2.35 14.78
N ARG A 25 -21.26 -3.70 14.90
CA ARG A 25 -22.38 -4.50 14.40
C ARG A 25 -23.68 -4.27 15.20
N ASN A 26 -23.56 -3.92 16.48
CA ASN A 26 -24.72 -3.62 17.32
C ASN A 26 -25.31 -2.27 16.93
N ASP A 27 -24.47 -1.28 16.63
CA ASP A 27 -24.91 0.01 16.14
C ASP A 27 -25.68 -0.12 14.83
N LEU A 28 -25.16 -0.87 13.86
CA LEU A 28 -25.85 -1.11 12.60
C LEU A 28 -27.19 -1.85 12.80
N ALA A 29 -27.20 -2.86 13.64
CA ALA A 29 -28.42 -3.61 13.92
C ALA A 29 -29.51 -2.71 14.53
N ARG A 30 -29.12 -1.88 15.49
CA ARG A 30 -30.02 -0.92 16.14
C ARG A 30 -30.48 0.17 15.18
N ASP A 31 -29.53 0.83 14.51
CA ASP A 31 -29.80 2.03 13.70
C ASP A 31 -30.58 1.69 12.41
N LEU A 32 -30.43 0.47 11.89
CA LEU A 32 -31.14 -0.01 10.69
C LEU A 32 -32.36 -0.89 11.00
N GLU A 33 -32.65 -1.12 12.28
CA GLU A 33 -33.75 -2.00 12.75
C GLU A 33 -33.66 -3.40 12.11
N LEU A 34 -32.45 -3.96 12.04
CA LEU A 34 -32.15 -5.28 11.48
C LEU A 34 -31.65 -6.25 12.54
N PRO A 35 -31.95 -7.56 12.41
CA PRO A 35 -31.40 -8.55 13.32
C PRO A 35 -29.85 -8.51 13.34
N TYR A 36 -29.25 -8.56 14.51
CA TYR A 36 -27.80 -8.62 14.68
C TYR A 36 -27.15 -9.77 13.93
N THR A 37 -27.84 -10.92 13.87
CA THR A 37 -27.40 -12.09 13.10
C THR A 37 -27.30 -11.81 11.60
N THR A 38 -28.20 -10.99 11.05
CA THR A 38 -28.17 -10.56 9.65
C THR A 38 -26.93 -9.71 9.36
N ILE A 39 -26.66 -8.71 10.20
CA ILE A 39 -25.47 -7.87 10.08
C ILE A 39 -24.19 -8.71 10.23
N THR A 40 -24.17 -9.65 11.19
CA THR A 40 -23.02 -10.53 11.40
C THR A 40 -22.77 -11.45 10.20
N SER A 41 -23.79 -12.02 9.60
CA SER A 41 -23.64 -12.86 8.40
C SER A 41 -23.13 -12.06 7.19
N TRP A 42 -23.54 -10.82 7.03
CA TRP A 42 -23.00 -9.93 6.02
C TRP A 42 -21.52 -9.54 6.29
N TYR A 43 -21.23 -9.21 7.55
CA TYR A 43 -19.89 -8.88 8.00
C TYR A 43 -18.88 -10.02 7.80
N ASN A 44 -19.31 -11.26 8.02
CA ASN A 44 -18.48 -12.45 7.82
C ASN A 44 -18.42 -12.93 6.36
N GLY A 45 -19.21 -12.35 5.45
CA GLY A 45 -19.28 -12.79 4.06
C GLY A 45 -19.98 -14.14 3.88
N GLU A 46 -20.85 -14.53 4.81
CA GLU A 46 -21.63 -15.77 4.73
C GLU A 46 -22.76 -15.64 3.70
N PHE A 47 -23.44 -14.50 3.72
CA PHE A 47 -24.56 -14.19 2.83
C PHE A 47 -24.37 -12.82 2.15
N TYR A 48 -24.88 -12.74 0.92
CA TYR A 48 -24.95 -11.49 0.18
C TYR A 48 -26.31 -10.82 0.41
N PRO A 49 -26.39 -9.52 0.76
CA PRO A 49 -27.66 -8.85 0.99
C PRO A 49 -28.45 -8.63 -0.30
N ARG A 50 -29.75 -8.53 -0.19
CA ARG A 50 -30.60 -8.10 -1.30
C ARG A 50 -30.38 -6.62 -1.63
N ILE A 51 -30.75 -6.23 -2.86
CA ILE A 51 -30.49 -4.87 -3.37
C ILE A 51 -31.12 -3.75 -2.52
N ASP A 52 -32.28 -4.01 -1.92
CA ASP A 52 -32.94 -3.06 -0.99
C ASP A 52 -32.09 -2.83 0.27
N LYS A 53 -31.43 -3.87 0.77
CA LYS A 53 -30.53 -3.77 1.95
C LYS A 53 -29.19 -3.11 1.61
N ILE A 54 -28.68 -3.33 0.39
CA ILE A 54 -27.51 -2.60 -0.11
C ILE A 54 -27.83 -1.10 -0.22
N GLN A 55 -29.01 -0.74 -0.71
CA GLN A 55 -29.43 0.66 -0.77
C GLN A 55 -29.60 1.27 0.63
N LEU A 56 -30.14 0.51 1.58
CA LEU A 56 -30.30 0.96 2.97
C LEU A 56 -28.94 1.26 3.60
N LEU A 57 -27.97 0.37 3.45
CA LEU A 57 -26.60 0.55 3.95
C LEU A 57 -25.88 1.71 3.24
N ALA A 58 -26.05 1.85 1.92
CA ALA A 58 -25.47 2.94 1.17
C ALA A 58 -26.01 4.31 1.66
N ASN A 59 -27.31 4.41 1.89
CA ASN A 59 -27.92 5.62 2.45
C ASN A 59 -27.42 5.90 3.88
N TYR A 60 -27.29 4.86 4.70
CA TYR A 60 -26.81 4.98 6.08
C TYR A 60 -25.40 5.54 6.17
N PHE A 61 -24.51 5.07 5.31
CA PHE A 61 -23.12 5.55 5.25
C PHE A 61 -22.92 6.80 4.38
N GLY A 62 -23.97 7.28 3.68
CA GLY A 62 -23.87 8.43 2.78
C GLY A 62 -23.01 8.17 1.53
N ILE A 63 -23.06 6.95 1.00
CA ILE A 63 -22.25 6.46 -0.14
C ILE A 63 -23.12 5.92 -1.27
N GLN A 64 -22.51 5.59 -2.40
CA GLN A 64 -23.19 4.92 -3.52
C GLN A 64 -23.24 3.40 -3.30
N LYS A 65 -24.23 2.71 -3.90
CA LYS A 65 -24.32 1.24 -3.87
C LYS A 65 -23.06 0.57 -4.43
N ALA A 66 -22.50 1.14 -5.50
CA ALA A 66 -21.27 0.68 -6.11
C ALA A 66 -20.12 0.58 -5.09
N ASP A 67 -20.05 1.51 -4.15
CA ASP A 67 -19.02 1.52 -3.10
C ASP A 67 -19.10 0.31 -2.15
N LEU A 68 -20.26 -0.33 -2.04
CA LEU A 68 -20.43 -1.55 -1.24
C LEU A 68 -20.22 -2.83 -2.03
N VAL A 69 -20.52 -2.85 -3.34
CA VAL A 69 -20.62 -4.09 -4.12
C VAL A 69 -19.50 -4.29 -5.13
N GLU A 70 -18.81 -3.23 -5.50
CA GLU A 70 -17.69 -3.29 -6.41
C GLU A 70 -16.38 -3.47 -5.64
N GLU A 71 -15.46 -4.20 -6.23
CA GLU A 71 -14.11 -4.22 -5.74
C GLU A 71 -13.61 -2.77 -5.76
N LYS A 72 -13.32 -2.21 -4.60
CA LYS A 72 -12.64 -0.92 -4.56
C LYS A 72 -11.29 -1.13 -5.27
N LYS A 73 -11.25 -0.95 -6.56
CA LYS A 73 -10.08 -0.35 -7.17
C LYS A 73 -9.90 0.91 -6.34
N ALA A 74 -8.82 0.96 -5.55
CA ALA A 74 -8.55 2.11 -4.73
C ALA A 74 -9.02 3.31 -5.54
N LYS A 75 -10.01 4.07 -5.03
CA LYS A 75 -10.43 5.30 -5.69
C LYS A 75 -9.16 6.11 -5.61
N ILE A 76 -8.38 6.04 -6.68
CA ILE A 76 -7.17 6.81 -6.84
C ILE A 76 -7.72 8.22 -6.76
N MET A 77 -7.72 8.77 -5.57
CA MET A 77 -7.66 10.22 -5.45
C MET A 77 -6.41 10.52 -6.25
N PRO A 78 -6.49 11.25 -7.37
CA PRO A 78 -5.39 11.29 -8.33
C PRO A 78 -4.05 11.66 -7.70
N ASN A 79 -4.07 12.19 -6.50
CA ASN A 79 -2.92 12.64 -5.72
C ASN A 79 -2.70 11.87 -4.40
N ARG A 80 -3.41 10.76 -4.14
CA ARG A 80 -3.26 10.00 -2.88
C ARG A 80 -2.57 8.67 -3.14
N ILE A 81 -1.43 8.45 -2.49
CA ILE A 81 -0.60 7.26 -2.65
C ILE A 81 -0.62 6.39 -1.39
N PRO A 82 -0.51 5.05 -1.50
CA PRO A 82 -0.45 4.17 -0.35
C PRO A 82 0.88 4.33 0.39
N VAL A 83 0.83 4.34 1.71
CA VAL A 83 2.00 4.18 2.59
C VAL A 83 2.16 2.71 2.91
N LEU A 84 3.29 2.14 2.51
CA LEU A 84 3.62 0.75 2.74
C LEU A 84 4.45 0.64 4.03
N GLY A 85 4.11 -0.32 4.87
CA GLY A 85 4.90 -0.66 6.05
C GLY A 85 6.14 -1.46 5.67
N ARG A 86 5.98 -2.38 4.71
CA ARG A 86 7.02 -3.28 4.21
C ARG A 86 6.75 -3.67 2.77
N ILE A 87 7.80 -3.86 2.00
CA ILE A 87 7.72 -4.38 0.63
C ILE A 87 8.43 -5.74 0.61
N PRO A 88 7.67 -6.85 0.63
CA PRO A 88 8.26 -8.19 0.57
C PRO A 88 8.96 -8.43 -0.77
N ALA A 89 10.03 -9.18 -0.72
CA ALA A 89 10.78 -9.53 -1.92
C ALA A 89 9.96 -10.35 -2.92
N GLY A 90 10.21 -10.08 -4.20
CA GLY A 90 9.56 -10.80 -5.29
C GLY A 90 8.12 -10.39 -5.58
N ILE A 91 7.52 -9.55 -4.74
CA ILE A 91 6.18 -9.02 -4.96
C ILE A 91 6.29 -7.65 -5.64
N PRO A 92 5.63 -7.43 -6.78
CA PRO A 92 5.51 -6.09 -7.37
C PRO A 92 4.87 -5.11 -6.38
N VAL A 93 5.36 -3.88 -6.34
CA VAL A 93 4.88 -2.85 -5.39
C VAL A 93 3.36 -2.67 -5.46
N GLU A 94 2.76 -2.84 -6.64
CA GLU A 94 1.31 -2.75 -6.87
C GLU A 94 0.51 -3.86 -6.20
N MET A 95 1.15 -4.98 -5.90
CA MET A 95 0.53 -6.16 -5.26
C MET A 95 0.81 -6.23 -3.76
N VAL A 96 1.55 -5.24 -3.21
CA VAL A 96 1.83 -5.20 -1.76
C VAL A 96 0.54 -4.87 -1.01
N GLN A 97 0.16 -5.77 -0.11
CA GLN A 97 -1.06 -5.64 0.70
C GLN A 97 -0.82 -4.95 2.05
N ASP A 98 0.44 -4.71 2.40
CA ASP A 98 0.83 -4.08 3.68
C ASP A 98 0.70 -2.55 3.61
N VAL A 99 -0.50 -2.08 3.26
CA VAL A 99 -0.84 -0.65 3.25
C VAL A 99 -1.25 -0.26 4.66
N ILE A 100 -0.46 0.58 5.30
CA ILE A 100 -0.65 1.03 6.69
C ILE A 100 -1.30 2.40 6.78
N ASP A 101 -1.20 3.22 5.73
CA ASP A 101 -1.76 4.57 5.66
C ASP A 101 -1.80 5.05 4.20
N TYR A 102 -2.21 6.30 4.00
CA TYR A 102 -2.21 6.97 2.70
C TYR A 102 -1.68 8.39 2.85
N GLU A 103 -0.89 8.84 1.87
CA GLU A 103 -0.28 10.16 1.82
C GLU A 103 -0.77 10.95 0.61
N ASP A 104 -1.06 12.23 0.79
CA ASP A 104 -1.45 13.13 -0.28
C ASP A 104 -0.20 13.77 -0.91
N ILE A 105 -0.05 13.63 -2.23
CA ILE A 105 1.04 14.26 -2.99
C ILE A 105 0.48 15.36 -3.90
N SER A 106 1.33 16.29 -4.33
CA SER A 106 0.89 17.36 -5.22
C SER A 106 0.56 16.83 -6.61
N GLU A 107 -0.43 17.43 -7.28
CA GLU A 107 -0.78 17.07 -8.67
C GLU A 107 0.40 17.24 -9.63
N ASP A 108 1.30 18.16 -9.35
CA ASP A 108 2.50 18.40 -10.16
C ASP A 108 3.44 17.19 -10.17
N MET A 109 3.49 16.43 -9.08
CA MET A 109 4.28 15.19 -9.01
C MET A 109 3.76 14.12 -9.97
N LEU A 110 2.45 14.07 -10.22
CA LEU A 110 1.81 13.09 -11.10
C LEU A 110 1.93 13.42 -12.58
N ARG A 111 2.42 14.63 -12.92
CA ARG A 111 2.56 15.03 -14.32
C ARG A 111 3.49 14.09 -15.09
N GLY A 112 3.11 13.80 -16.33
CA GLY A 112 3.87 12.89 -17.22
C GLY A 112 3.65 11.41 -16.93
N GLY A 113 2.57 11.05 -16.23
CA GLY A 113 2.24 9.65 -15.96
C GLY A 113 3.15 8.99 -14.91
N LYS A 114 3.78 9.79 -14.05
CA LYS A 114 4.63 9.29 -12.96
C LYS A 114 3.78 8.61 -11.90
N GLU A 115 4.25 7.46 -11.44
CA GLU A 115 3.65 6.69 -10.37
C GLU A 115 4.48 6.79 -9.10
N TYR A 116 3.80 6.89 -7.95
CA TYR A 116 4.43 7.00 -6.64
C TYR A 116 3.83 6.00 -5.67
N PHE A 117 4.61 5.64 -4.68
CA PHE A 117 4.17 5.02 -3.44
C PHE A 117 4.90 5.69 -2.28
N ALA A 118 4.40 5.53 -1.08
CA ALA A 118 5.09 5.95 0.11
C ALA A 118 5.58 4.73 0.90
N LEU A 119 6.70 4.87 1.60
CA LEU A 119 7.29 3.84 2.45
C LEU A 119 7.60 4.42 3.81
N LYS A 120 7.17 3.72 4.86
CA LYS A 120 7.54 4.09 6.23
C LYS A 120 8.95 3.59 6.53
N VAL A 121 9.81 4.50 7.01
CA VAL A 121 11.18 4.17 7.42
C VAL A 121 11.14 3.28 8.66
N ASN A 122 11.81 2.14 8.59
CA ASN A 122 12.01 1.23 9.71
C ASN A 122 13.50 1.06 9.98
N GLY A 123 13.94 1.49 11.16
CA GLY A 123 15.34 1.49 11.57
C GLY A 123 16.04 2.82 11.33
N ASP A 124 17.33 2.84 11.63
CA ASP A 124 18.16 4.04 11.72
C ASP A 124 19.37 4.04 10.76
N SER A 125 19.40 3.12 9.80
CA SER A 125 20.52 3.00 8.85
C SER A 125 20.71 4.22 7.95
N MET A 126 19.69 5.06 7.82
CA MET A 126 19.73 6.30 7.01
C MET A 126 19.73 7.57 7.89
N TYR A 127 19.91 7.42 9.21
CA TYR A 127 20.14 8.54 10.13
C TYR A 127 21.45 9.26 9.77
N PRO A 128 21.56 10.60 9.91
CA PRO A 128 20.57 11.52 10.48
C PRO A 128 19.59 12.13 9.46
N GLU A 129 19.74 11.87 8.16
CA GLU A 129 18.90 12.52 7.13
C GLU A 129 17.46 12.01 7.18
N TYR A 130 17.28 10.74 7.57
CA TYR A 130 15.96 10.09 7.68
C TYR A 130 15.83 9.40 9.04
N LEU A 131 14.71 9.66 9.71
CA LEU A 131 14.43 9.13 11.04
C LEU A 131 13.52 7.89 10.97
N ASN A 132 13.67 7.02 11.95
CA ASN A 132 12.73 5.92 12.10
C ASN A 132 11.29 6.43 12.27
N GLY A 133 10.37 5.95 11.43
CA GLY A 133 8.98 6.39 11.41
C GLY A 133 8.64 7.45 10.35
N ASP A 134 9.63 8.06 9.71
CA ASP A 134 9.41 8.99 8.59
C ASP A 134 8.67 8.29 7.45
N VAL A 135 7.91 9.06 6.67
CA VAL A 135 7.23 8.60 5.46
C VAL A 135 7.95 9.17 4.24
N LEU A 136 8.49 8.28 3.43
CA LEU A 136 9.21 8.62 2.20
C LEU A 136 8.25 8.60 1.02
N ILE A 137 8.24 9.67 0.22
CA ILE A 137 7.57 9.67 -1.08
C ILE A 137 8.55 9.12 -2.12
N VAL A 138 8.18 8.04 -2.78
CA VAL A 138 9.06 7.29 -3.68
C VAL A 138 8.49 7.31 -5.09
N LEU A 139 9.24 7.87 -6.04
CA LEU A 139 8.95 7.76 -7.47
C LEU A 139 9.27 6.32 -7.92
N LYS A 140 8.25 5.63 -8.42
CA LYS A 140 8.39 4.28 -8.95
C LYS A 140 9.18 4.29 -10.24
N GLN A 141 10.36 3.71 -10.20
CA GLN A 141 11.23 3.53 -11.36
C GLN A 141 12.25 2.41 -11.08
N ASN A 142 12.73 1.75 -12.12
CA ASN A 142 13.63 0.60 -12.03
C ASN A 142 15.11 0.96 -12.20
N ASP A 143 15.43 2.24 -12.24
CA ASP A 143 16.79 2.76 -12.34
C ASP A 143 16.96 4.04 -11.50
N CYS A 144 18.19 4.44 -11.20
CA CYS A 144 18.52 5.66 -10.48
C CYS A 144 19.83 6.26 -10.98
N GLU A 145 20.10 7.50 -10.63
CA GLU A 145 21.42 8.10 -10.77
C GLU A 145 22.31 7.73 -9.56
N SER A 146 23.62 7.75 -9.76
CA SER A 146 24.58 7.49 -8.68
C SER A 146 24.48 8.58 -7.61
N GLY A 147 24.37 8.18 -6.34
CA GLY A 147 24.19 9.09 -5.20
C GLY A 147 22.74 9.36 -4.82
N GLN A 148 21.77 8.79 -5.50
CA GLN A 148 20.36 8.92 -5.12
C GLN A 148 19.96 7.95 -4.00
N ASP A 149 18.99 8.37 -3.20
CA ASP A 149 18.38 7.57 -2.15
C ASP A 149 17.24 6.75 -2.73
N CYS A 150 17.35 5.43 -2.60
CA CYS A 150 16.51 4.48 -3.31
C CYS A 150 15.94 3.41 -2.39
N VAL A 151 14.75 2.94 -2.74
CA VAL A 151 14.19 1.70 -2.22
C VAL A 151 14.66 0.57 -3.12
N VAL A 152 15.34 -0.42 -2.55
CA VAL A 152 16.02 -1.51 -3.29
C VAL A 152 15.61 -2.86 -2.72
N ALA A 153 15.15 -3.77 -3.57
CA ALA A 153 14.95 -5.17 -3.20
C ALA A 153 16.20 -5.98 -3.53
N VAL A 154 16.62 -6.86 -2.62
CA VAL A 154 17.79 -7.72 -2.77
C VAL A 154 17.42 -9.17 -2.52
N ASN A 155 17.59 -10.03 -3.51
CA ASN A 155 17.66 -11.50 -3.41
C ASN A 155 16.62 -12.21 -2.50
N GLY A 156 15.37 -11.78 -2.57
CA GLY A 156 14.34 -12.47 -1.80
C GLY A 156 14.15 -11.94 -0.38
N ASP A 157 14.91 -10.92 0.03
CA ASP A 157 14.69 -10.20 1.28
C ASP A 157 13.72 -9.03 1.09
N ASP A 158 13.16 -8.51 2.18
CA ASP A 158 12.35 -7.29 2.15
C ASP A 158 13.16 -6.13 1.56
N ALA A 159 12.45 -5.20 0.91
CA ALA A 159 13.10 -4.02 0.35
C ALA A 159 13.79 -3.19 1.44
N THR A 160 14.94 -2.68 1.12
CA THR A 160 15.76 -1.81 1.98
C THR A 160 15.85 -0.39 1.39
N PHE A 161 16.03 0.59 2.24
CA PHE A 161 16.21 1.98 1.87
C PHE A 161 17.68 2.38 2.07
N LYS A 162 18.39 2.77 0.98
CA LYS A 162 19.82 3.08 0.97
C LYS A 162 20.15 4.13 -0.08
N ARG A 163 21.29 4.82 0.09
CA ARG A 163 21.92 5.61 -0.97
C ARG A 163 22.64 4.68 -1.94
N VAL A 164 22.35 4.82 -3.22
CA VAL A 164 22.88 3.91 -4.27
C VAL A 164 24.01 4.62 -5.00
N TYR A 165 25.20 4.00 -5.00
CA TYR A 165 26.30 4.43 -5.84
C TYR A 165 26.54 3.41 -6.95
N LYS A 166 26.53 3.87 -8.20
CA LYS A 166 26.85 3.06 -9.38
C LYS A 166 28.33 3.14 -9.67
N LEU A 167 28.97 1.99 -9.79
CA LEU A 167 30.37 1.81 -10.11
C LEU A 167 30.51 0.96 -11.38
N ASN A 168 31.68 1.04 -12.07
CA ASN A 168 31.93 0.26 -13.28
C ASN A 168 31.78 -1.25 -13.09
N GLY A 169 31.97 -1.77 -11.86
CA GLY A 169 31.91 -3.18 -11.53
C GLY A 169 30.63 -3.63 -10.81
N GLY A 170 29.68 -2.72 -10.55
CA GLY A 170 28.49 -3.04 -9.78
C GLY A 170 27.87 -1.84 -9.09
N ILE A 171 27.13 -2.09 -8.00
CA ILE A 171 26.51 -1.04 -7.20
C ILE A 171 26.89 -1.18 -5.72
N THR A 172 26.94 -0.04 -5.02
CA THR A 172 27.06 -0.01 -3.57
C THR A 172 25.77 0.52 -2.96
N LEU A 173 25.22 -0.21 -2.01
CA LEU A 173 24.15 0.23 -1.14
C LEU A 173 24.76 0.84 0.12
N GLN A 174 24.73 2.17 0.22
CA GLN A 174 25.39 2.95 1.27
C GLN A 174 24.39 3.39 2.32
N PRO A 175 24.49 2.93 3.57
CA PRO A 175 23.84 3.56 4.71
C PRO A 175 24.41 4.96 4.94
N LEU A 176 23.60 5.89 5.44
CA LEU A 176 24.08 7.21 5.88
C LEU A 176 24.61 7.17 7.31
N ASN A 177 24.07 6.27 8.12
CA ASN A 177 24.55 6.06 9.48
C ASN A 177 25.86 5.25 9.48
N ASN A 178 26.93 5.84 9.97
CA ASN A 178 28.28 5.26 10.03
C ASN A 178 28.37 3.98 10.90
N SER A 179 27.34 3.69 11.70
CA SER A 179 27.28 2.44 12.47
C SER A 179 26.93 1.23 11.61
N PHE A 180 26.52 1.43 10.36
CA PHE A 180 26.16 0.39 9.40
C PHE A 180 27.19 0.34 8.28
N MET A 181 27.54 -0.88 7.86
CA MET A 181 28.50 -1.09 6.78
C MET A 181 27.81 -1.00 5.41
N PRO A 182 28.45 -0.38 4.40
CA PRO A 182 27.98 -0.42 3.04
C PRO A 182 28.08 -1.84 2.46
N THR A 183 27.16 -2.17 1.55
CA THR A 183 27.17 -3.48 0.87
C THR A 183 27.40 -3.27 -0.62
N PHE A 184 28.42 -3.91 -1.16
CA PHE A 184 28.71 -3.90 -2.59
C PHE A 184 28.15 -5.15 -3.26
N TYR A 185 27.51 -4.96 -4.42
CA TYR A 185 27.04 -6.02 -5.31
C TYR A 185 27.73 -5.86 -6.66
N SER A 186 28.50 -6.85 -7.05
CA SER A 186 29.14 -6.89 -8.38
C SER A 186 28.09 -7.09 -9.48
N ASN A 187 28.46 -6.80 -10.73
CA ASN A 187 27.58 -7.10 -11.88
C ASN A 187 27.19 -8.59 -11.95
N GLN A 188 28.08 -9.48 -11.50
CA GLN A 188 27.80 -10.92 -11.42
C GLN A 188 26.79 -11.22 -10.30
N ASP A 189 26.92 -10.56 -9.15
CA ASP A 189 25.95 -10.69 -8.05
C ASP A 189 24.56 -10.18 -8.47
N ILE A 190 24.49 -9.04 -9.17
CA ILE A 190 23.24 -8.46 -9.67
C ILE A 190 22.53 -9.41 -10.64
N ALA A 191 23.29 -10.14 -11.47
CA ALA A 191 22.74 -11.11 -12.40
C ALA A 191 22.26 -12.41 -11.72
N SER A 192 22.95 -12.85 -10.66
CA SER A 192 22.65 -14.09 -9.94
C SER A 192 21.69 -13.90 -8.76
N LYS A 193 21.77 -12.76 -8.11
CA LYS A 193 20.93 -12.35 -6.99
C LYS A 193 20.20 -11.08 -7.42
N PRO A 194 18.93 -11.14 -7.83
CA PRO A 194 18.28 -9.98 -8.42
C PRO A 194 18.25 -8.80 -7.41
N VAL A 195 19.12 -7.82 -7.65
CA VAL A 195 19.10 -6.52 -6.99
C VAL A 195 18.28 -5.60 -7.88
N ARG A 196 17.15 -5.11 -7.38
CA ARG A 196 16.20 -4.30 -8.14
C ARG A 196 15.95 -2.97 -7.44
N ILE A 197 16.11 -1.89 -8.16
CA ILE A 197 15.62 -0.59 -7.72
C ILE A 197 14.10 -0.59 -7.90
N LEU A 198 13.37 -0.29 -6.84
CA LEU A 198 11.91 -0.18 -6.84
C LEU A 198 11.45 1.27 -7.01
N GLY A 199 12.30 2.22 -6.62
CA GLY A 199 12.03 3.64 -6.78
C GLY A 199 13.07 4.53 -6.12
N VAL A 200 12.95 5.82 -6.42
CA VAL A 200 13.83 6.89 -5.93
C VAL A 200 13.04 7.83 -5.03
N VAL A 201 13.59 8.19 -3.87
CA VAL A 201 12.99 9.13 -2.92
C VAL A 201 12.99 10.56 -3.50
N LYS A 202 11.93 11.31 -3.26
CA LYS A 202 11.67 12.66 -3.78
C LYS A 202 11.39 13.67 -2.67
#